data_2c92588becaa8f52c8e05aa78d7aee0f
#
_entry.id   2c92588becaa8f52c8e05aa78d7aee0f
#
_cell.length_a   1.000
_cell.length_b   1.000
_cell.length_c   1.000
_cell.angle_alpha   90.00
_cell.angle_beta   90.00
_cell.angle_gamma   90.00
#
_symmetry.space_group_name_H-M   'P 1'
#
loop_
_entity.id
_entity.type
_entity.pdbx_description
1 polymer ?
#
loop_
_entity_poly.entity_id
_entity_poly.type
_entity_poly.pdbx_seq_one_letter_code
_entity_poly.pdbx_strand_id
1 'polypeptide(L)'
;VFRVGVNLGDIIIDGEDILGDGVNIAARLQEIAAPGGVAISNRVHEDVRDRLDIPFKDSGAQNLKNIARPIQVWRWSPTDVAQDKVTETMASDKPSIAVLCFDNMSSDPDHEFFADGMAEDIITALSKISRMRVIARNCTFAYKGQAIDLRKVASELGVRYVLEGSIRSGGKRLRITAQLIDATDGSHVWAELFDRTIDDIFD
;
A
#
# COMPACT_ATOMS: atom_id res chain seq x y z
N VAL A 1 15.82 15.29 7.01
CA VAL A 1 14.86 14.29 7.50
C VAL A 1 15.16 14.05 8.97
N PHE A 2 14.18 14.23 9.85
CA PHE A 2 14.34 14.02 11.28
C PHE A 2 14.39 12.55 11.63
N ARG A 3 15.06 12.23 12.74
CA ARG A 3 15.03 10.95 13.44
C ARG A 3 14.81 11.23 14.91
N VAL A 4 13.98 10.47 15.57
CA VAL A 4 13.64 10.71 16.98
C VAL A 4 13.96 9.46 17.79
N GLY A 5 14.70 9.65 18.88
CA GLY A 5 14.95 8.62 19.91
C GLY A 5 14.33 9.07 21.24
N VAL A 6 13.52 8.20 21.85
CA VAL A 6 12.88 8.51 23.14
C VAL A 6 13.19 7.46 24.17
N ASN A 7 13.63 7.90 25.34
CA ASN A 7 13.86 7.05 26.49
C ASN A 7 13.38 7.74 27.78
N LEU A 8 12.95 6.97 28.72
CA LEU A 8 12.59 7.43 30.06
C LEU A 8 13.72 7.04 31.03
N GLY A 9 14.29 8.02 31.73
CA GLY A 9 15.36 7.79 32.69
C GLY A 9 15.72 9.06 33.44
N ASP A 10 16.53 8.90 34.51
CA ASP A 10 17.00 10.01 35.31
C ASP A 10 17.96 10.89 34.50
N ILE A 11 17.89 12.20 34.72
CA ILE A 11 18.77 13.18 34.11
C ILE A 11 19.45 14.03 35.18
N ILE A 12 20.66 14.45 34.87
CA ILE A 12 21.44 15.40 35.68
C ILE A 12 21.56 16.68 34.85
N ILE A 13 21.17 17.80 35.42
CA ILE A 13 21.32 19.11 34.82
C ILE A 13 22.55 19.78 35.40
N ASP A 14 23.55 20.06 34.55
CA ASP A 14 24.75 20.78 34.91
C ASP A 14 24.93 22.02 34.02
N GLY A 15 24.47 23.17 34.53
CA GLY A 15 24.41 24.42 33.76
C GLY A 15 23.42 24.31 32.60
N GLU A 16 23.91 24.42 31.36
CA GLU A 16 23.11 24.26 30.12
C GLU A 16 23.14 22.82 29.59
N ASP A 17 23.93 21.93 30.19
CA ASP A 17 24.08 20.53 29.77
C ASP A 17 23.12 19.61 30.50
N ILE A 18 22.58 18.63 29.72
CA ILE A 18 21.72 17.55 30.22
C ILE A 18 22.51 16.25 30.11
N LEU A 19 22.86 15.66 31.24
CA LEU A 19 23.67 14.46 31.36
C LEU A 19 22.87 13.29 31.96
N GLY A 20 23.32 12.07 31.72
CA GLY A 20 22.76 10.85 32.32
C GLY A 20 22.63 9.70 31.32
N ASP A 21 22.54 8.50 31.86
CA ASP A 21 22.36 7.28 31.04
C ASP A 21 21.08 7.34 30.18
N GLY A 22 20.03 7.97 30.73
CA GLY A 22 18.76 8.16 30.02
C GLY A 22 18.94 8.95 28.73
N VAL A 23 19.75 10.02 28.76
CA VAL A 23 20.05 10.87 27.59
C VAL A 23 20.90 10.12 26.58
N ASN A 24 21.90 9.39 27.03
CA ASN A 24 22.76 8.58 26.17
C ASN A 24 21.96 7.49 25.43
N ILE A 25 21.04 6.82 26.12
CA ILE A 25 20.13 5.83 25.48
C ILE A 25 19.28 6.49 24.44
N ALA A 26 18.66 7.64 24.71
CA ALA A 26 17.82 8.38 23.74
C ALA A 26 18.63 8.77 22.50
N ALA A 27 19.86 9.25 22.66
CA ALA A 27 20.75 9.57 21.54
C ALA A 27 21.05 8.33 20.65
N ARG A 28 21.32 7.17 21.28
CA ARG A 28 21.55 5.93 20.52
C ARG A 28 20.30 5.39 19.84
N LEU A 29 19.13 5.55 20.45
CA LEU A 29 17.86 5.22 19.81
C LEU A 29 17.61 6.10 18.59
N GLN A 30 17.96 7.39 18.64
CA GLN A 30 17.89 8.28 17.50
C GLN A 30 18.78 7.81 16.34
N GLU A 31 20.01 7.36 16.62
CA GLU A 31 20.94 6.87 15.59
C GLU A 31 20.38 5.68 14.81
N ILE A 32 19.65 4.79 15.49
CA ILE A 32 19.07 3.58 14.88
C ILE A 32 17.65 3.77 14.34
N ALA A 33 17.02 4.91 14.56
CA ALA A 33 15.73 5.24 14.00
C ALA A 33 15.80 5.40 12.47
N ALA A 34 14.78 4.96 11.77
CA ALA A 34 14.64 5.17 10.33
C ALA A 34 14.51 6.69 10.01
N PRO A 35 14.86 7.13 8.79
CA PRO A 35 14.59 8.50 8.36
C PRO A 35 13.10 8.85 8.45
N GLY A 36 12.75 9.89 9.19
CA GLY A 36 11.37 10.26 9.48
C GLY A 36 10.69 9.42 10.57
N GLY A 37 11.42 8.48 11.18
CA GLY A 37 10.90 7.54 12.15
C GLY A 37 11.23 7.88 13.59
N VAL A 38 10.66 7.09 14.48
CA VAL A 38 10.81 7.17 15.93
C VAL A 38 11.29 5.80 16.45
N ALA A 39 12.30 5.80 17.34
CA ALA A 39 12.71 4.62 18.10
C ALA A 39 12.55 4.91 19.60
N ILE A 40 11.91 4.02 20.32
CA ILE A 40 11.62 4.17 21.74
C ILE A 40 12.11 2.96 22.53
N SER A 41 12.48 3.17 23.79
CA SER A 41 12.79 2.07 24.71
C SER A 41 11.50 1.36 25.16
N ASN A 42 11.64 0.11 25.65
CA ASN A 42 10.51 -0.66 26.16
C ASN A 42 9.75 0.09 27.27
N ARG A 43 10.46 0.79 28.13
CA ARG A 43 9.85 1.58 29.21
C ARG A 43 8.91 2.66 28.67
N VAL A 44 9.34 3.37 27.62
CA VAL A 44 8.48 4.35 26.96
C VAL A 44 7.30 3.66 26.26
N HIS A 45 7.55 2.52 25.60
CA HIS A 45 6.49 1.77 24.93
C HIS A 45 5.38 1.33 25.91
N GLU A 46 5.74 0.82 27.08
CA GLU A 46 4.77 0.43 28.12
C GLU A 46 3.91 1.61 28.59
N ASP A 47 4.48 2.81 28.68
CA ASP A 47 3.76 4.01 29.10
C ASP A 47 2.82 4.57 28.03
N VAL A 48 3.14 4.38 26.74
CA VAL A 48 2.38 5.00 25.65
C VAL A 48 1.42 4.07 24.92
N ARG A 49 1.63 2.76 24.97
CA ARG A 49 0.85 1.75 24.20
C ARG A 49 -0.66 1.83 24.42
N ASP A 50 -1.09 2.19 25.63
CA ASP A 50 -2.52 2.28 25.98
C ASP A 50 -3.08 3.71 25.80
N ARG A 51 -2.23 4.67 25.38
CA ARG A 51 -2.58 6.09 25.25
C ARG A 51 -2.46 6.62 23.84
N LEU A 52 -1.60 6.00 23.02
CA LEU A 52 -1.34 6.42 21.65
C LEU A 52 -1.64 5.25 20.70
N ASP A 53 -2.47 5.51 19.72
CA ASP A 53 -2.76 4.56 18.64
C ASP A 53 -1.66 4.66 17.54
N ILE A 54 -0.43 4.34 17.96
CA ILE A 54 0.74 4.33 17.06
C ILE A 54 1.26 2.89 16.99
N PRO A 55 1.31 2.26 15.80
CA PRO A 55 1.76 0.89 15.63
C PRO A 55 3.30 0.81 15.72
N PHE A 56 3.82 0.78 16.93
CA PHE A 56 5.25 0.49 17.15
C PHE A 56 5.55 -0.98 16.90
N LYS A 57 6.58 -1.27 16.12
CA LYS A 57 7.09 -2.63 15.86
C LYS A 57 8.20 -2.99 16.82
N ASP A 58 8.12 -4.19 17.39
CA ASP A 58 9.21 -4.75 18.21
C ASP A 58 10.44 -5.02 17.33
N SER A 59 11.56 -4.39 17.68
CA SER A 59 12.85 -4.56 17.00
C SER A 59 13.83 -5.44 17.81
N GLY A 60 13.35 -6.05 18.87
CA GLY A 60 14.15 -6.90 19.77
C GLY A 60 15.13 -6.12 20.64
N ALA A 61 15.92 -6.88 21.39
CA ALA A 61 16.97 -6.34 22.24
C ALA A 61 18.17 -5.92 21.38
N GLN A 62 18.53 -4.64 21.45
CA GLN A 62 19.63 -4.04 20.68
C GLN A 62 20.82 -3.71 21.61
N ASN A 63 22.03 -4.08 21.18
CA ASN A 63 23.24 -3.66 21.81
C ASN A 63 23.62 -2.26 21.32
N LEU A 64 23.43 -1.27 22.16
CA LEU A 64 23.74 0.12 21.83
C LEU A 64 25.16 0.46 22.27
N LYS A 65 25.87 1.28 21.49
CA LYS A 65 27.28 1.68 21.79
C LYS A 65 27.38 2.36 23.15
N ASN A 66 28.32 1.90 23.98
CA ASN A 66 28.55 2.40 25.31
C ASN A 66 27.39 2.21 26.33
N ILE A 67 26.43 1.33 26.03
CA ILE A 67 25.40 0.92 26.97
C ILE A 67 25.67 -0.52 27.39
N ALA A 68 25.82 -0.74 28.70
CA ALA A 68 26.25 -2.02 29.24
C ALA A 68 25.25 -3.17 29.10
N ARG A 69 23.94 -2.86 28.88
CA ARG A 69 22.88 -3.85 28.79
C ARG A 69 22.13 -3.67 27.47
N PRO A 70 21.72 -4.76 26.82
CA PRO A 70 20.82 -4.68 25.67
C PRO A 70 19.54 -3.94 26.05
N ILE A 71 19.06 -3.06 25.16
CA ILE A 71 17.82 -2.31 25.33
C ILE A 71 16.80 -2.88 24.37
N GLN A 72 15.63 -3.27 24.86
CA GLN A 72 14.49 -3.61 24.03
C GLN A 72 13.99 -2.35 23.34
N VAL A 73 13.92 -2.39 22.00
CA VAL A 73 13.64 -1.24 21.14
C VAL A 73 12.35 -1.47 20.35
N TRP A 74 11.52 -0.46 20.35
CA TRP A 74 10.33 -0.38 19.53
C TRP A 74 10.50 0.73 18.51
N ARG A 75 10.10 0.48 17.25
CA ARG A 75 10.28 1.45 16.16
C ARG A 75 8.97 1.72 15.46
N TRP A 76 8.85 2.93 15.00
CA TRP A 76 7.83 3.38 14.08
C TRP A 76 8.47 4.18 12.96
N SER A 77 8.02 3.98 11.73
CA SER A 77 8.39 4.83 10.59
C SER A 77 7.20 5.05 9.66
N PRO A 78 7.18 6.17 8.90
CA PRO A 78 6.15 6.38 7.89
C PRO A 78 6.11 5.29 6.83
N THR A 79 7.27 4.67 6.53
CA THR A 79 7.41 3.57 5.58
C THR A 79 6.80 2.28 6.11
N ASP A 80 6.90 2.03 7.43
CA ASP A 80 6.28 0.87 8.07
C ASP A 80 4.77 0.94 8.03
N VAL A 81 4.20 2.13 8.24
CA VAL A 81 2.74 2.36 8.13
C VAL A 81 2.23 2.09 6.71
N ALA A 82 3.04 2.41 5.69
CA ALA A 82 2.71 2.09 4.31
C ALA A 82 2.77 0.57 4.05
N GLN A 83 3.77 -0.12 4.62
CA GLN A 83 3.91 -1.58 4.49
C GLN A 83 2.87 -2.35 5.32
N ASP A 84 2.53 -1.88 6.53
CA ASP A 84 1.50 -2.51 7.37
C ASP A 84 0.10 -2.34 6.76
N LYS A 85 -0.18 -1.19 6.13
CA LYS A 85 -1.41 -1.04 5.34
C LYS A 85 -1.49 -2.04 4.20
N VAL A 86 -0.38 -2.40 3.58
CA VAL A 86 -0.32 -3.45 2.54
C VAL A 86 -0.53 -4.83 3.17
N THR A 87 0.03 -5.09 4.35
CA THR A 87 -0.07 -6.40 5.03
C THR A 87 -1.42 -6.59 5.73
N GLU A 88 -1.97 -5.56 6.39
CA GLU A 88 -3.34 -5.58 6.94
C GLU A 88 -4.40 -5.66 5.83
N THR A 89 -4.09 -5.12 4.66
CA THR A 89 -4.95 -5.19 3.49
C THR A 89 -5.03 -6.61 2.93
N MET A 90 -3.97 -7.41 3.08
CA MET A 90 -3.99 -8.85 2.77
C MET A 90 -4.68 -9.68 3.86
N ALA A 91 -4.75 -9.21 5.10
CA ALA A 91 -5.42 -9.86 6.23
C ALA A 91 -6.92 -9.50 6.36
N SER A 92 -7.43 -8.58 5.55
CA SER A 92 -8.87 -8.32 5.47
C SER A 92 -9.54 -9.51 4.76
N ASP A 93 -10.48 -10.16 5.44
CA ASP A 93 -11.34 -11.24 4.89
C ASP A 93 -12.17 -10.79 3.66
N LYS A 94 -12.09 -9.52 3.29
CA LYS A 94 -12.80 -8.96 2.13
C LYS A 94 -11.94 -9.12 0.87
N PRO A 95 -12.47 -9.73 -0.19
CA PRO A 95 -11.78 -9.74 -1.47
C PRO A 95 -11.48 -8.31 -1.93
N SER A 96 -10.27 -8.10 -2.42
CA SER A 96 -9.78 -6.79 -2.85
C SER A 96 -9.41 -6.84 -4.34
N ILE A 97 -9.84 -5.81 -5.08
CA ILE A 97 -9.67 -5.76 -6.53
C ILE A 97 -9.18 -4.38 -7.00
N ALA A 98 -8.28 -4.40 -7.96
CA ALA A 98 -7.93 -3.27 -8.79
C ALA A 98 -8.42 -3.51 -10.22
N VAL A 99 -9.09 -2.52 -10.81
CA VAL A 99 -9.48 -2.53 -12.22
C VAL A 99 -8.51 -1.62 -12.96
N LEU A 100 -7.71 -2.20 -13.86
CA LEU A 100 -6.80 -1.45 -14.71
C LEU A 100 -7.55 -0.85 -15.92
N CYS A 101 -6.93 0.14 -16.57
CA CYS A 101 -7.43 0.64 -17.83
C CYS A 101 -7.43 -0.49 -18.86
N PHE A 102 -8.48 -0.54 -19.67
CA PHE A 102 -8.53 -1.47 -20.79
C PHE A 102 -7.66 -0.94 -21.93
N ASP A 103 -6.86 -1.81 -22.52
CA ASP A 103 -5.99 -1.44 -23.63
C ASP A 103 -6.82 -1.23 -24.91
N ASN A 104 -6.68 -0.05 -25.51
CA ASN A 104 -7.23 0.18 -26.83
C ASN A 104 -6.32 -0.46 -27.90
N MET A 105 -6.70 -1.60 -28.43
CA MET A 105 -6.00 -2.29 -29.51
C MET A 105 -6.61 -1.99 -30.91
N SER A 106 -7.43 -0.96 -31.01
CA SER A 106 -7.96 -0.45 -32.29
C SER A 106 -7.14 0.73 -32.78
N SER A 107 -7.26 1.05 -34.07
CA SER A 107 -6.62 2.23 -34.67
C SER A 107 -7.33 3.55 -34.39
N ASP A 108 -8.51 3.49 -33.77
CA ASP A 108 -9.35 4.66 -33.50
C ASP A 108 -9.05 5.19 -32.07
N PRO A 109 -8.55 6.43 -31.94
CA PRO A 109 -8.27 7.02 -30.63
C PRO A 109 -9.54 7.29 -29.80
N ASP A 110 -10.72 7.43 -30.41
CA ASP A 110 -11.96 7.66 -29.66
C ASP A 110 -12.33 6.45 -28.78
N HIS A 111 -11.91 5.26 -29.16
CA HIS A 111 -12.09 4.07 -28.36
C HIS A 111 -11.24 4.05 -27.07
N GLU A 112 -10.26 4.94 -26.92
CA GLU A 112 -9.50 5.08 -25.67
C GLU A 112 -10.36 5.70 -24.57
N PHE A 113 -11.16 6.72 -24.90
CA PHE A 113 -12.13 7.30 -23.96
C PHE A 113 -13.19 6.28 -23.53
N PHE A 114 -13.61 5.44 -24.48
CA PHE A 114 -14.55 4.37 -24.18
C PHE A 114 -13.94 3.31 -23.25
N ALA A 115 -12.68 2.92 -23.47
CA ALA A 115 -11.94 1.99 -22.61
C ALA A 115 -11.80 2.52 -21.18
N ASP A 116 -11.48 3.81 -21.04
CA ASP A 116 -11.36 4.49 -19.76
C ASP A 116 -12.71 4.58 -19.04
N GLY A 117 -13.78 4.92 -19.77
CA GLY A 117 -15.14 4.99 -19.22
C GLY A 117 -15.62 3.63 -18.73
N MET A 118 -15.36 2.56 -19.50
CA MET A 118 -15.71 1.19 -19.09
C MET A 118 -15.00 0.79 -17.79
N ALA A 119 -13.71 1.07 -17.64
CA ALA A 119 -13.00 0.79 -16.39
C ALA A 119 -13.60 1.56 -15.21
N GLU A 120 -14.01 2.81 -15.41
CA GLU A 120 -14.68 3.63 -14.40
C GLU A 120 -16.06 3.08 -14.01
N ASP A 121 -16.86 2.66 -14.98
CA ASP A 121 -18.17 2.05 -14.76
C ASP A 121 -18.06 0.74 -13.98
N ILE A 122 -17.07 -0.09 -14.30
CA ILE A 122 -16.78 -1.33 -13.57
C ILE A 122 -16.37 -1.01 -12.13
N ILE A 123 -15.46 -0.07 -11.92
CA ILE A 123 -15.06 0.38 -10.56
C ILE A 123 -16.28 0.84 -9.78
N THR A 124 -17.14 1.65 -10.40
CA THR A 124 -18.36 2.17 -9.78
C THR A 124 -19.35 1.06 -9.44
N ALA A 125 -19.55 0.09 -10.34
CA ALA A 125 -20.42 -1.05 -10.11
C ALA A 125 -19.90 -1.96 -8.97
N LEU A 126 -18.62 -2.28 -8.99
CA LEU A 126 -17.97 -3.11 -7.95
C LEU A 126 -17.96 -2.42 -6.58
N SER A 127 -17.83 -1.09 -6.54
CA SER A 127 -17.82 -0.32 -5.30
C SER A 127 -19.16 -0.36 -4.54
N LYS A 128 -20.25 -0.74 -5.20
CA LYS A 128 -21.55 -0.96 -4.56
C LYS A 128 -21.60 -2.26 -3.74
N ILE A 129 -20.63 -3.16 -3.93
CA ILE A 129 -20.55 -4.43 -3.22
C ILE A 129 -19.87 -4.21 -1.87
N SER A 130 -20.64 -4.13 -0.78
CA SER A 130 -20.15 -3.79 0.58
C SER A 130 -19.06 -4.73 1.13
N ARG A 131 -18.99 -5.97 0.62
CA ARG A 131 -18.01 -6.98 1.03
C ARG A 131 -16.75 -7.02 0.17
N MET A 132 -16.60 -6.10 -0.79
CA MET A 132 -15.45 -6.01 -1.68
C MET A 132 -14.71 -4.68 -1.46
N ARG A 133 -13.39 -4.72 -1.44
CA ARG A 133 -12.56 -3.52 -1.47
C ARG A 133 -12.11 -3.26 -2.88
N VAL A 134 -12.55 -2.14 -3.43
CA VAL A 134 -12.21 -1.71 -4.80
C VAL A 134 -11.25 -0.53 -4.73
N ILE A 135 -10.18 -0.58 -5.50
CA ILE A 135 -9.20 0.51 -5.58
C ILE A 135 -9.77 1.65 -6.43
N ALA A 136 -9.55 2.87 -5.95
CA ALA A 136 -10.01 4.06 -6.65
C ALA A 136 -9.33 4.22 -8.03
N ARG A 137 -10.07 4.75 -9.01
CA ARG A 137 -9.63 4.99 -10.38
C ARG A 137 -8.26 5.66 -10.47
N ASN A 138 -8.04 6.75 -9.75
CA ASN A 138 -6.79 7.53 -9.84
C ASN A 138 -5.54 6.70 -9.49
N CYS A 139 -5.68 5.67 -8.65
CA CYS A 139 -4.56 4.79 -8.31
C CYS A 139 -4.25 3.79 -9.43
N THR A 140 -5.25 3.30 -10.15
CA THR A 140 -5.09 2.31 -11.22
C THR A 140 -4.70 2.97 -12.55
N PHE A 141 -5.18 4.18 -12.82
CA PHE A 141 -4.86 4.94 -14.02
C PHE A 141 -3.40 5.43 -14.08
N ALA A 142 -2.69 5.45 -12.96
CA ALA A 142 -1.25 5.72 -12.92
C ALA A 142 -0.44 4.66 -13.69
N TYR A 143 -1.00 3.48 -13.92
CA TYR A 143 -0.37 2.37 -14.64
C TYR A 143 -0.75 2.30 -16.13
N LYS A 144 -1.60 3.20 -16.62
CA LYS A 144 -2.06 3.20 -18.01
C LYS A 144 -0.90 3.31 -19.00
N GLY A 145 -0.91 2.44 -20.03
CA GLY A 145 0.08 2.46 -21.11
C GLY A 145 1.46 1.95 -20.72
N GLN A 146 1.62 1.39 -19.53
CA GLN A 146 2.89 0.81 -19.09
C GLN A 146 2.86 -0.72 -19.26
N ALA A 147 3.97 -1.30 -19.71
CA ALA A 147 4.17 -2.75 -19.65
C ALA A 147 4.53 -3.12 -18.20
N ILE A 148 3.56 -3.62 -17.44
CA ILE A 148 3.71 -3.81 -16.00
C ILE A 148 3.54 -5.29 -15.64
N ASP A 149 4.30 -5.71 -14.64
CA ASP A 149 4.05 -6.98 -13.95
C ASP A 149 2.83 -6.81 -13.01
N LEU A 150 1.75 -7.53 -13.29
CA LEU A 150 0.50 -7.46 -12.51
C LEU A 150 0.68 -7.81 -11.04
N ARG A 151 1.64 -8.69 -10.71
CA ARG A 151 1.98 -9.02 -9.33
C ARG A 151 2.56 -7.81 -8.60
N LYS A 152 3.40 -7.05 -9.30
CA LYS A 152 3.98 -5.82 -8.75
C LYS A 152 2.90 -4.77 -8.51
N VAL A 153 2.01 -4.54 -9.48
CA VAL A 153 0.88 -3.62 -9.35
C VAL A 153 -0.02 -4.02 -8.20
N ALA A 154 -0.37 -5.30 -8.08
CA ALA A 154 -1.21 -5.81 -7.01
C ALA A 154 -0.57 -5.60 -5.63
N SER A 155 0.74 -5.84 -5.52
CA SER A 155 1.51 -5.60 -4.30
C SER A 155 1.54 -4.11 -3.92
N GLU A 156 1.78 -3.22 -4.89
CA GLU A 156 1.82 -1.77 -4.66
C GLU A 156 0.44 -1.21 -4.25
N LEU A 157 -0.64 -1.73 -4.85
CA LEU A 157 -2.02 -1.34 -4.53
C LEU A 157 -2.61 -2.11 -3.34
N GLY A 158 -1.92 -3.13 -2.86
CA GLY A 158 -2.36 -3.99 -1.76
C GLY A 158 -3.65 -4.73 -2.09
N VAL A 159 -3.78 -5.32 -3.28
CA VAL A 159 -4.94 -6.09 -3.71
C VAL A 159 -4.57 -7.53 -4.04
N ARG A 160 -5.55 -8.42 -3.91
CA ARG A 160 -5.40 -9.80 -4.33
C ARG A 160 -5.76 -10.00 -5.80
N TYR A 161 -6.80 -9.34 -6.26
CA TYR A 161 -7.31 -9.53 -7.63
C TYR A 161 -7.04 -8.31 -8.49
N VAL A 162 -6.73 -8.55 -9.77
CA VAL A 162 -6.59 -7.52 -10.78
C VAL A 162 -7.52 -7.88 -11.94
N LEU A 163 -8.34 -6.92 -12.34
CA LEU A 163 -9.12 -6.98 -13.58
C LEU A 163 -8.40 -6.15 -14.63
N GLU A 164 -8.11 -6.77 -15.76
CA GLU A 164 -7.56 -6.12 -16.95
C GLU A 164 -8.33 -6.53 -18.19
N GLY A 165 -8.10 -5.84 -19.29
CA GLY A 165 -8.74 -6.18 -20.53
C GLY A 165 -8.28 -5.36 -21.72
N SER A 166 -8.86 -5.66 -22.87
CA SER A 166 -8.58 -4.94 -24.10
C SER A 166 -9.84 -4.74 -24.94
N ILE A 167 -9.81 -3.70 -25.76
CA ILE A 167 -10.87 -3.35 -26.71
C ILE A 167 -10.28 -3.37 -28.10
N ARG A 168 -10.99 -4.03 -29.03
CA ARG A 168 -10.70 -4.04 -30.45
C ARG A 168 -11.94 -3.67 -31.24
N SER A 169 -11.84 -2.74 -32.15
CA SER A 169 -12.91 -2.45 -33.10
C SER A 169 -12.56 -2.90 -34.51
N GLY A 170 -13.55 -3.35 -35.24
CA GLY A 170 -13.47 -3.70 -36.66
C GLY A 170 -14.78 -3.34 -37.36
N GLY A 171 -14.83 -2.16 -37.99
CA GLY A 171 -16.06 -1.59 -38.53
C GLY A 171 -17.08 -1.26 -37.45
N LYS A 172 -18.28 -1.84 -37.52
CA LYS A 172 -19.34 -1.66 -36.51
C LYS A 172 -19.27 -2.66 -35.35
N ARG A 173 -18.28 -3.56 -35.32
CA ARG A 173 -18.13 -4.56 -34.26
C ARG A 173 -17.09 -4.12 -33.24
N LEU A 174 -17.43 -4.26 -31.97
CA LEU A 174 -16.55 -4.07 -30.83
C LEU A 174 -16.35 -5.41 -30.14
N ARG A 175 -15.10 -5.78 -29.96
CA ARG A 175 -14.69 -6.95 -29.20
C ARG A 175 -13.99 -6.49 -27.93
N ILE A 176 -14.52 -6.90 -26.80
CA ILE A 176 -13.98 -6.62 -25.47
C ILE A 176 -13.49 -7.94 -24.88
N THR A 177 -12.26 -7.97 -24.44
CA THR A 177 -11.73 -9.09 -23.64
C THR A 177 -11.53 -8.59 -22.22
N ALA A 178 -12.03 -9.33 -21.23
CA ALA A 178 -11.84 -9.03 -19.82
C ALA A 178 -11.29 -10.26 -19.09
N GLN A 179 -10.38 -10.04 -18.17
CA GLN A 179 -9.69 -11.11 -17.43
C GLN A 179 -9.54 -10.71 -15.97
N LEU A 180 -9.94 -11.60 -15.07
CA LEU A 180 -9.71 -11.49 -13.63
C LEU A 180 -8.58 -12.41 -13.23
N ILE A 181 -7.55 -11.86 -12.62
CA ILE A 181 -6.30 -12.54 -12.28
C ILE A 181 -6.14 -12.54 -10.76
N ASP A 182 -5.84 -13.70 -10.18
CA ASP A 182 -5.32 -13.78 -8.80
C ASP A 182 -3.84 -13.43 -8.83
N ALA A 183 -3.49 -12.30 -8.27
CA ALA A 183 -2.13 -11.79 -8.30
C ALA A 183 -1.17 -12.54 -7.35
N THR A 184 -1.68 -13.44 -6.50
CA THR A 184 -0.83 -14.26 -5.62
C THR A 184 -0.01 -15.27 -6.40
N ASP A 185 -0.61 -15.88 -7.43
CA ASP A 185 0.03 -16.88 -8.27
C ASP A 185 0.06 -16.51 -9.76
N GLY A 186 -0.68 -15.48 -10.17
CA GLY A 186 -0.82 -15.03 -11.54
C GLY A 186 -1.79 -15.87 -12.36
N SER A 187 -2.65 -16.67 -11.71
CA SER A 187 -3.65 -17.50 -12.40
C SER A 187 -4.87 -16.68 -12.83
N HIS A 188 -5.44 -17.06 -13.97
CA HIS A 188 -6.72 -16.52 -14.41
C HIS A 188 -7.86 -17.14 -13.60
N VAL A 189 -8.56 -16.34 -12.82
CA VAL A 189 -9.78 -16.73 -12.11
C VAL A 189 -10.96 -16.79 -13.06
N TRP A 190 -10.98 -15.86 -14.01
CA TRP A 190 -12.02 -15.74 -15.02
C TRP A 190 -11.49 -14.97 -16.23
N ALA A 191 -11.95 -15.35 -17.42
CA ALA A 191 -11.69 -14.62 -18.65
C ALA A 191 -12.91 -14.76 -19.57
N GLU A 192 -13.32 -13.67 -20.19
CA GLU A 192 -14.46 -13.67 -21.10
C GLU A 192 -14.24 -12.69 -22.25
N LEU A 193 -14.87 -13.01 -23.37
CA LEU A 193 -14.84 -12.26 -24.60
C LEU A 193 -16.26 -11.86 -24.96
N PHE A 194 -16.48 -10.55 -25.11
CA PHE A 194 -17.76 -9.97 -25.47
C PHE A 194 -17.68 -9.39 -26.88
N ASP A 195 -18.53 -9.86 -27.78
CA ASP A 195 -18.72 -9.26 -29.09
C ASP A 195 -20.03 -8.45 -29.08
N ARG A 196 -19.93 -7.16 -29.40
CA ARG A 196 -21.05 -6.22 -29.43
C ARG A 196 -21.02 -5.40 -30.73
N THR A 197 -22.14 -4.85 -31.14
CA THR A 197 -22.19 -3.79 -32.16
C THR A 197 -22.10 -2.43 -31.46
N ILE A 198 -21.49 -1.45 -32.09
CA ILE A 198 -21.34 -0.10 -31.51
C ILE A 198 -22.71 0.52 -31.19
N ASP A 199 -23.72 0.17 -31.97
CA ASP A 199 -25.09 0.65 -31.79
C ASP A 199 -25.79 0.07 -30.54
N ASP A 200 -25.27 -1.05 -29.96
CA ASP A 200 -25.84 -1.76 -28.79
C ASP A 200 -25.20 -1.33 -27.46
N ILE A 201 -24.24 -0.39 -27.45
CA ILE A 201 -23.44 -0.08 -26.27
C ILE A 201 -24.08 0.98 -25.38
N PHE A 202 -24.99 1.77 -25.92
CA PHE A 202 -25.65 2.87 -25.22
C PHE A 202 -27.15 2.66 -25.00
N ASP A 203 -27.67 1.47 -25.33
CA ASP A 203 -29.02 1.00 -24.99
C ASP A 203 -28.98 0.16 -23.70
#